data_e4134825751103d999e9783eb0c761bd
#
_entry.id   e4134825751103d999e9783eb0c761bd
#
_cell.length_a   1.000
_cell.length_b   1.000
_cell.length_c   1.000
_cell.angle_alpha   90.00
_cell.angle_beta   90.00
_cell.angle_gamma   90.00
#
_symmetry.space_group_name_H-M   'P 1'
#
loop_
_entity.id
_entity.type
_entity.pdbx_description
1 polymer ?
#
loop_
_entity_poly.entity_id
_entity_poly.type
_entity_poly.pdbx_seq_one_letter_code
_entity_poly.pdbx_strand_id
1 'polypeptide(L)'
;MSDLPKNAIAHYASKYYDPVKAHEYYMRTRKLKGRNSTSGLNEKGREAARYIREKLSEERKSTVDASKASTKSKIESIRSKTENDIRAHTTQTQAKIDQLVSLLKNMRPDQKKRALPLIKTQISRLKESNAQKRASLIAAYKKDSASYQEEHRQITQKAKEDYNSKYAAELEKIKRSSEFKAIKKSSNKKSSGGSGMTKEWIEKNKAEYARTHKTKK
;
A
#
# COMPACT_ATOMS: atom_id res chain seq x y z
N MET A 1 -9.21 26.49 15.21
CA MET A 1 -8.52 25.21 15.52
C MET A 1 -9.33 24.48 16.57
N SER A 2 -10.38 23.85 16.18
CA SER A 2 -11.28 23.30 17.15
C SER A 2 -12.08 22.17 16.54
N ASP A 3 -12.37 21.23 17.35
CA ASP A 3 -13.44 20.24 17.29
C ASP A 3 -13.14 18.91 16.63
N LEU A 4 -11.88 18.49 16.62
CA LEU A 4 -11.59 17.08 16.46
C LEU A 4 -11.69 16.38 17.81
N PRO A 5 -12.44 15.26 17.93
CA PRO A 5 -12.44 14.47 19.15
C PRO A 5 -11.00 14.09 19.51
N LYS A 6 -10.57 14.41 20.73
CA LYS A 6 -9.19 14.16 21.20
C LYS A 6 -8.68 12.75 20.91
N ASN A 7 -9.58 11.76 20.93
CA ASN A 7 -9.28 10.36 20.62
C ASN A 7 -8.96 10.10 19.12
N ALA A 8 -9.58 10.86 18.19
CA ALA A 8 -9.30 10.74 16.77
C ALA A 8 -7.95 11.35 16.41
N ILE A 9 -7.59 12.49 17.04
CA ILE A 9 -6.29 13.15 16.85
C ILE A 9 -5.16 12.23 17.35
N ALA A 10 -5.30 11.64 18.54
CA ALA A 10 -4.32 10.73 19.11
C ALA A 10 -4.10 9.48 18.21
N HIS A 11 -5.18 8.91 17.68
CA HIS A 11 -5.10 7.74 16.79
C HIS A 11 -4.37 8.04 15.48
N TYR A 12 -4.63 9.20 14.88
CA TYR A 12 -3.99 9.59 13.61
C TYR A 12 -2.58 10.15 13.81
N ALA A 13 -2.32 10.85 14.90
CA ALA A 13 -0.99 11.36 15.24
C ALA A 13 0.00 10.22 15.50
N SER A 14 -0.42 9.13 16.17
CA SER A 14 0.41 7.95 16.37
C SER A 14 0.81 7.24 15.07
N LYS A 15 -0.01 7.38 14.01
CA LYS A 15 0.22 6.71 12.72
C LYS A 15 1.07 7.55 11.75
N TYR A 16 1.03 8.86 11.84
CA TYR A 16 1.64 9.73 10.83
C TYR A 16 2.73 10.65 11.35
N TYR A 17 2.96 10.74 12.64
CA TYR A 17 3.94 11.64 13.30
C TYR A 17 3.82 13.13 12.92
N ASP A 18 2.81 13.50 12.13
CA ASP A 18 2.60 14.86 11.63
C ASP A 18 1.13 15.23 11.82
N PRO A 19 0.83 16.19 12.74
CA PRO A 19 -0.53 16.57 13.04
C PRO A 19 -1.28 17.20 11.86
N VAL A 20 -0.57 17.85 10.92
CA VAL A 20 -1.18 18.45 9.73
C VAL A 20 -1.65 17.36 8.79
N LYS A 21 -0.80 16.37 8.49
CA LYS A 21 -1.15 15.21 7.65
C LYS A 21 -2.24 14.35 8.30
N ALA A 22 -2.19 14.19 9.63
CA ALA A 22 -3.23 13.49 10.39
C ALA A 22 -4.59 14.19 10.23
N HIS A 23 -4.62 15.53 10.32
CA HIS A 23 -5.83 16.32 10.12
C HIS A 23 -6.36 16.22 8.67
N GLU A 24 -5.51 16.38 7.68
CA GLU A 24 -5.88 16.24 6.27
C GLU A 24 -6.45 14.85 5.97
N TYR A 25 -5.80 13.79 6.47
CA TYR A 25 -6.30 12.42 6.34
C TYR A 25 -7.66 12.23 7.00
N TYR A 26 -7.84 12.78 8.21
CA TYR A 26 -9.13 12.72 8.92
C TYR A 26 -10.24 13.45 8.14
N MET A 27 -9.98 14.66 7.66
CA MET A 27 -10.95 15.44 6.88
C MET A 27 -11.28 14.74 5.55
N ARG A 28 -10.29 14.16 4.89
CA ARG A 28 -10.48 13.37 3.66
C ARG A 28 -11.34 12.13 3.91
N THR A 29 -11.07 11.39 4.98
CA THR A 29 -11.83 10.17 5.33
C THR A 29 -13.24 10.50 5.81
N ARG A 30 -13.43 11.60 6.54
CA ARG A 30 -14.77 12.08 6.96
C ARG A 30 -15.62 12.51 5.76
N LYS A 31 -15.04 13.25 4.80
CA LYS A 31 -15.73 13.60 3.55
C LYS A 31 -16.12 12.34 2.75
N LEU A 32 -15.24 11.35 2.67
CA LEU A 32 -15.52 10.08 1.99
C LEU A 32 -16.61 9.28 2.70
N LYS A 33 -16.59 9.20 4.03
CA LYS A 33 -17.64 8.54 4.83
C LYS A 33 -19.01 9.22 4.63
N GLY A 34 -19.06 10.54 4.59
CA GLY A 34 -20.30 11.29 4.34
C GLY A 34 -20.85 11.08 2.91
N ARG A 35 -19.98 11.04 1.90
CA ARG A 35 -20.37 10.78 0.50
C ARG A 35 -20.88 9.36 0.28
N ASN A 36 -20.32 8.39 0.97
CA ASN A 36 -20.65 6.96 0.81
C ASN A 36 -21.71 6.49 1.82
N SER A 37 -22.38 7.41 2.51
CA SER A 37 -23.44 7.06 3.46
C SER A 37 -24.71 6.65 2.71
N THR A 38 -25.28 5.50 3.10
CA THR A 38 -26.59 5.00 2.63
C THR A 38 -27.76 5.53 3.46
N SER A 39 -27.54 6.54 4.31
CA SER A 39 -28.58 7.17 5.10
C SER A 39 -29.62 7.83 4.17
N GLY A 40 -30.89 7.70 4.52
CA GLY A 40 -32.00 8.21 3.70
C GLY A 40 -32.45 7.29 2.57
N LEU A 41 -31.84 6.11 2.40
CA LEU A 41 -32.31 5.06 1.49
C LEU A 41 -33.26 4.10 2.20
N ASN A 42 -34.28 3.63 1.48
CA ASN A 42 -35.10 2.50 1.88
C ASN A 42 -34.33 1.16 1.77
N GLU A 43 -34.96 0.05 2.07
CA GLU A 43 -34.32 -1.27 2.05
C GLU A 43 -33.81 -1.64 0.66
N LYS A 44 -34.65 -1.50 -0.37
CA LYS A 44 -34.27 -1.73 -1.78
C LYS A 44 -33.06 -0.87 -2.20
N GLY A 45 -33.05 0.41 -1.79
CA GLY A 45 -31.90 1.29 -2.08
C GLY A 45 -30.61 0.88 -1.38
N ARG A 46 -30.69 0.33 -0.17
CA ARG A 46 -29.53 -0.23 0.55
C ARG A 46 -29.01 -1.50 -0.11
N GLU A 47 -29.91 -2.36 -0.58
CA GLU A 47 -29.54 -3.58 -1.30
C GLU A 47 -28.89 -3.25 -2.64
N ALA A 48 -29.45 -2.31 -3.41
CA ALA A 48 -28.84 -1.82 -4.65
C ALA A 48 -27.44 -1.25 -4.40
N ALA A 49 -27.27 -0.43 -3.36
CA ALA A 49 -25.97 0.12 -2.98
C ALA A 49 -24.96 -0.97 -2.57
N ARG A 50 -25.44 -2.03 -1.88
CA ARG A 50 -24.61 -3.19 -1.50
C ARG A 50 -24.15 -3.95 -2.73
N TYR A 51 -25.06 -4.28 -3.63
CA TYR A 51 -24.76 -4.96 -4.89
C TYR A 51 -23.71 -4.21 -5.73
N ILE A 52 -23.87 -2.89 -5.91
CA ILE A 52 -22.91 -2.07 -6.64
C ILE A 52 -21.55 -2.07 -5.94
N ARG A 53 -21.54 -1.98 -4.61
CA ARG A 53 -20.31 -2.02 -3.82
C ARG A 53 -19.56 -3.35 -4.00
N GLU A 54 -20.26 -4.45 -3.99
CA GLU A 54 -19.70 -5.80 -4.17
C GLU A 54 -19.12 -5.92 -5.58
N LYS A 55 -19.90 -5.62 -6.62
CA LYS A 55 -19.46 -5.65 -8.01
C LYS A 55 -18.20 -4.82 -8.25
N LEU A 56 -18.19 -3.56 -7.83
CA LEU A 56 -17.03 -2.68 -7.99
C LEU A 56 -15.82 -3.14 -7.15
N SER A 57 -16.06 -3.77 -5.99
CA SER A 57 -15.01 -4.36 -5.17
C SER A 57 -14.35 -5.54 -5.88
N GLU A 58 -15.12 -6.38 -6.56
CA GLU A 58 -14.62 -7.50 -7.37
C GLU A 58 -13.82 -7.00 -8.58
N GLU A 59 -14.33 -6.01 -9.32
CA GLU A 59 -13.61 -5.38 -10.41
C GLU A 59 -12.25 -4.83 -9.95
N ARG A 60 -12.25 -4.10 -8.83
CA ARG A 60 -11.01 -3.57 -8.24
C ARG A 60 -10.04 -4.68 -7.86
N LYS A 61 -10.56 -5.74 -7.19
CA LYS A 61 -9.75 -6.89 -6.78
C LYS A 61 -9.13 -7.57 -7.98
N SER A 62 -9.91 -7.85 -9.02
CA SER A 62 -9.44 -8.45 -10.26
C SER A 62 -8.32 -7.63 -10.92
N THR A 63 -8.47 -6.30 -10.99
CA THR A 63 -7.46 -5.39 -11.54
C THR A 63 -6.16 -5.43 -10.73
N VAL A 64 -6.26 -5.42 -9.41
CA VAL A 64 -5.09 -5.46 -8.51
C VAL A 64 -4.40 -6.82 -8.59
N ASP A 65 -5.15 -7.91 -8.60
CA ASP A 65 -4.60 -9.27 -8.68
C ASP A 65 -3.92 -9.52 -10.03
N ALA A 66 -4.51 -9.06 -11.14
CA ALA A 66 -3.89 -9.12 -12.46
C ALA A 66 -2.58 -8.31 -12.52
N SER A 67 -2.57 -7.10 -11.97
CA SER A 67 -1.35 -6.28 -11.87
C SER A 67 -0.28 -6.96 -11.01
N LYS A 68 -0.66 -7.56 -9.88
CA LYS A 68 0.26 -8.30 -9.00
C LYS A 68 0.88 -9.49 -9.71
N ALA A 69 0.07 -10.28 -10.43
CA ALA A 69 0.55 -11.43 -11.18
C ALA A 69 1.51 -11.02 -12.31
N SER A 70 1.16 -9.96 -13.06
CA SER A 70 2.02 -9.40 -14.11
C SER A 70 3.36 -8.90 -13.55
N THR A 71 3.33 -8.16 -12.45
CA THR A 71 4.54 -7.65 -11.78
C THR A 71 5.43 -8.79 -11.31
N LYS A 72 4.84 -9.83 -10.70
CA LYS A 72 5.59 -11.02 -10.26
C LYS A 72 6.27 -11.72 -11.46
N SER A 73 5.54 -11.91 -12.56
CA SER A 73 6.08 -12.53 -13.76
C SER A 73 7.23 -11.71 -14.38
N LYS A 74 7.09 -10.39 -14.47
CA LYS A 74 8.14 -9.49 -14.96
C LYS A 74 9.40 -9.57 -14.07
N ILE A 75 9.26 -9.52 -12.76
CA ILE A 75 10.39 -9.61 -11.81
C ILE A 75 11.09 -10.96 -11.92
N GLU A 76 10.35 -12.06 -12.02
CA GLU A 76 10.94 -13.39 -12.17
C GLU A 76 11.68 -13.53 -13.51
N SER A 77 11.13 -13.00 -14.60
CA SER A 77 11.78 -12.98 -15.92
C SER A 77 13.12 -12.22 -15.89
N ILE A 78 13.14 -10.99 -15.33
CA ILE A 78 14.40 -10.23 -15.25
C ILE A 78 15.39 -10.87 -14.28
N ARG A 79 14.92 -11.53 -13.23
CA ARG A 79 15.76 -12.29 -12.30
C ARG A 79 16.47 -13.43 -13.01
N SER A 80 15.71 -14.28 -13.70
CA SER A 80 16.26 -15.42 -14.45
C SER A 80 17.25 -14.98 -15.50
N LYS A 81 16.92 -13.90 -16.25
CA LYS A 81 17.85 -13.31 -17.22
C LYS A 81 19.14 -12.84 -16.54
N THR A 82 19.05 -12.09 -15.47
CA THR A 82 20.21 -11.57 -14.74
C THR A 82 21.09 -12.70 -14.19
N GLU A 83 20.47 -13.75 -13.63
CA GLU A 83 21.21 -14.92 -13.14
C GLU A 83 21.95 -15.64 -14.26
N ASN A 84 21.31 -15.81 -15.43
CA ASN A 84 21.93 -16.42 -16.61
C ASN A 84 23.09 -15.56 -17.14
N ASP A 85 22.92 -14.25 -17.23
CA ASP A 85 23.96 -13.31 -17.66
C ASP A 85 25.18 -13.34 -16.72
N ILE A 86 24.93 -13.38 -15.40
CA ILE A 86 25.99 -13.50 -14.39
C ILE A 86 26.72 -14.84 -14.54
N ARG A 87 26.00 -15.95 -14.71
CA ARG A 87 26.60 -17.28 -14.92
C ARG A 87 27.45 -17.31 -16.18
N ALA A 88 26.90 -16.88 -17.31
CA ALA A 88 27.59 -16.83 -18.58
C ALA A 88 28.91 -16.04 -18.50
N HIS A 89 28.84 -14.81 -17.92
CA HIS A 89 30.02 -13.97 -17.78
C HIS A 89 31.06 -14.57 -16.83
N THR A 90 30.61 -15.19 -15.73
CA THR A 90 31.51 -15.86 -14.79
C THR A 90 32.21 -17.05 -15.43
N THR A 91 31.48 -17.90 -16.15
CA THR A 91 32.05 -19.03 -16.89
C THR A 91 33.06 -18.59 -17.95
N GLN A 92 32.71 -17.53 -18.73
CA GLN A 92 33.64 -16.98 -19.72
C GLN A 92 34.93 -16.43 -19.08
N THR A 93 34.77 -15.74 -17.94
CA THR A 93 35.93 -15.20 -17.21
C THR A 93 36.81 -16.33 -16.66
N GLN A 94 36.19 -17.36 -16.09
CA GLN A 94 36.91 -18.53 -15.59
C GLN A 94 37.69 -19.27 -16.71
N ALA A 95 37.06 -19.48 -17.87
CA ALA A 95 37.73 -20.07 -19.02
C ALA A 95 38.97 -19.29 -19.48
N LYS A 96 38.91 -17.93 -19.46
CA LYS A 96 40.07 -17.08 -19.74
C LYS A 96 41.19 -17.24 -18.69
N ILE A 97 40.80 -17.33 -17.41
CA ILE A 97 41.76 -17.56 -16.33
C ILE A 97 42.45 -18.94 -16.50
N ASP A 98 41.66 -19.96 -16.78
CA ASP A 98 42.18 -21.32 -16.99
C ASP A 98 43.14 -21.40 -18.17
N GLN A 99 42.86 -20.67 -19.26
CA GLN A 99 43.78 -20.53 -20.41
C GLN A 99 45.12 -19.88 -19.97
N LEU A 100 45.06 -18.80 -19.20
CA LEU A 100 46.27 -18.11 -18.70
C LEU A 100 47.10 -19.04 -17.77
N VAL A 101 46.43 -19.78 -16.91
CA VAL A 101 47.05 -20.77 -16.02
C VAL A 101 47.71 -21.91 -16.83
N SER A 102 47.02 -22.42 -17.87
CA SER A 102 47.56 -23.45 -18.74
C SER A 102 48.76 -22.97 -19.53
N LEU A 103 48.77 -21.75 -20.03
CA LEU A 103 49.93 -21.13 -20.67
C LEU A 103 51.13 -21.11 -19.70
N LEU A 104 50.94 -20.68 -18.44
CA LEU A 104 51.98 -20.70 -17.43
C LEU A 104 52.55 -22.11 -17.19
N LYS A 105 51.70 -23.14 -17.17
CA LYS A 105 52.15 -24.52 -16.94
C LYS A 105 53.07 -25.03 -18.04
N ASN A 106 52.82 -24.62 -19.26
CA ASN A 106 53.54 -25.08 -20.46
C ASN A 106 54.81 -24.29 -20.79
N MET A 107 55.10 -23.19 -20.06
CA MET A 107 56.29 -22.36 -20.27
C MET A 107 57.54 -22.98 -19.65
N ARG A 108 58.73 -22.73 -20.26
CA ARG A 108 60.04 -23.06 -19.67
C ARG A 108 60.29 -22.27 -18.40
N PRO A 109 61.08 -22.79 -17.45
CA PRO A 109 61.28 -22.16 -16.11
C PRO A 109 61.68 -20.68 -16.16
N ASP A 110 62.59 -20.31 -17.08
CA ASP A 110 63.05 -18.93 -17.25
C ASP A 110 61.98 -17.99 -17.81
N GLN A 111 61.20 -18.45 -18.78
CA GLN A 111 60.05 -17.74 -19.31
C GLN A 111 58.94 -17.55 -18.28
N LYS A 112 58.72 -18.63 -17.52
CA LYS A 112 57.71 -18.64 -16.44
C LYS A 112 58.00 -17.59 -15.38
N LYS A 113 59.27 -17.45 -14.93
CA LYS A 113 59.64 -16.40 -13.96
C LYS A 113 59.30 -14.99 -14.43
N ARG A 114 59.50 -14.70 -15.73
CA ARG A 114 59.21 -13.39 -16.32
C ARG A 114 57.71 -13.19 -16.57
N ALA A 115 56.98 -14.21 -16.99
CA ALA A 115 55.56 -14.14 -17.32
C ALA A 115 54.62 -14.13 -16.11
N LEU A 116 55.04 -14.78 -14.98
CA LEU A 116 54.22 -14.93 -13.80
C LEU A 116 53.62 -13.64 -13.24
N PRO A 117 54.38 -12.52 -13.06
CA PRO A 117 53.81 -11.28 -12.53
C PRO A 117 52.78 -10.67 -13.50
N LEU A 118 53.01 -10.75 -14.80
CA LEU A 118 52.09 -10.19 -15.83
C LEU A 118 50.78 -11.00 -15.84
N ILE A 119 50.87 -12.33 -15.82
CA ILE A 119 49.67 -13.20 -15.80
C ILE A 119 48.88 -13.04 -14.51
N LYS A 120 49.55 -12.93 -13.36
CA LYS A 120 48.86 -12.62 -12.08
C LYS A 120 48.10 -11.32 -12.16
N THR A 121 48.72 -10.28 -12.73
CA THR A 121 48.04 -8.97 -12.94
C THR A 121 46.85 -9.10 -13.87
N GLN A 122 46.96 -9.84 -14.98
CA GLN A 122 45.82 -10.10 -15.87
C GLN A 122 44.69 -10.88 -15.18
N ILE A 123 45.00 -11.92 -14.42
CA ILE A 123 43.99 -12.66 -13.65
C ILE A 123 43.29 -11.73 -12.63
N SER A 124 44.01 -10.88 -11.93
CA SER A 124 43.42 -9.91 -11.01
C SER A 124 42.47 -8.95 -11.73
N ARG A 125 42.87 -8.41 -12.87
CA ARG A 125 42.02 -7.54 -13.71
C ARG A 125 40.76 -8.26 -14.21
N LEU A 126 40.88 -9.53 -14.64
CA LEU A 126 39.72 -10.33 -15.06
C LEU A 126 38.73 -10.56 -13.90
N LYS A 127 39.24 -10.89 -12.70
CA LYS A 127 38.41 -11.04 -11.50
C LYS A 127 37.70 -9.76 -11.12
N GLU A 128 38.41 -8.64 -11.16
CA GLU A 128 37.85 -7.31 -10.86
C GLU A 128 36.79 -6.92 -11.89
N SER A 129 37.06 -7.07 -13.19
CA SER A 129 36.09 -6.81 -14.25
C SER A 129 34.83 -7.67 -14.10
N ASN A 130 35.02 -8.98 -13.73
CA ASN A 130 33.86 -9.85 -13.45
C ASN A 130 33.04 -9.35 -12.23
N ALA A 131 33.70 -8.93 -11.17
CA ALA A 131 33.02 -8.40 -10.00
C ALA A 131 32.24 -7.11 -10.32
N GLN A 132 32.85 -6.19 -11.09
CA GLN A 132 32.19 -4.96 -11.54
C GLN A 132 30.98 -5.26 -12.44
N LYS A 133 31.12 -6.19 -13.40
CA LYS A 133 30.01 -6.59 -14.28
C LYS A 133 28.85 -7.21 -13.49
N ARG A 134 29.16 -8.11 -12.53
CA ARG A 134 28.15 -8.69 -11.65
C ARG A 134 27.44 -7.63 -10.83
N ALA A 135 28.17 -6.68 -10.25
CA ALA A 135 27.58 -5.59 -9.50
C ALA A 135 26.65 -4.72 -10.35
N SER A 136 27.05 -4.41 -11.60
CA SER A 136 26.22 -3.63 -12.53
C SER A 136 24.94 -4.39 -12.93
N LEU A 137 25.00 -5.67 -13.17
CA LEU A 137 23.81 -6.51 -13.48
C LEU A 137 22.85 -6.59 -12.28
N ILE A 138 23.37 -6.74 -11.07
CA ILE A 138 22.55 -6.75 -9.87
C ILE A 138 21.91 -5.36 -9.63
N ALA A 139 22.64 -4.27 -9.88
CA ALA A 139 22.11 -2.92 -9.76
C ALA A 139 20.98 -2.65 -10.77
N ALA A 140 21.14 -3.09 -12.02
CA ALA A 140 20.10 -3.01 -13.05
C ALA A 140 18.85 -3.80 -12.62
N TYR A 141 19.02 -5.06 -12.19
CA TYR A 141 17.91 -5.86 -11.67
C TYR A 141 17.15 -5.18 -10.53
N LYS A 142 17.87 -4.60 -9.56
CA LYS A 142 17.25 -3.89 -8.43
C LYS A 142 16.45 -2.69 -8.91
N LYS A 143 16.99 -1.91 -9.85
CA LYS A 143 16.32 -0.75 -10.44
C LYS A 143 15.04 -1.14 -11.17
N ASP A 144 15.11 -2.14 -12.04
CA ASP A 144 13.96 -2.60 -12.83
C ASP A 144 12.89 -3.23 -11.93
N SER A 145 13.30 -4.02 -10.95
CA SER A 145 12.37 -4.60 -9.94
C SER A 145 11.65 -3.51 -9.15
N ALA A 146 12.35 -2.44 -8.74
CA ALA A 146 11.74 -1.32 -8.04
C ALA A 146 10.75 -0.56 -8.94
N SER A 147 11.07 -0.38 -10.22
CA SER A 147 10.18 0.23 -11.21
C SER A 147 8.88 -0.55 -11.36
N TYR A 148 8.95 -1.88 -11.52
CA TYR A 148 7.74 -2.71 -11.63
C TYR A 148 6.90 -2.71 -10.35
N GLN A 149 7.53 -2.67 -9.18
CA GLN A 149 6.80 -2.54 -7.91
C GLN A 149 6.09 -1.19 -7.81
N GLU A 150 6.71 -0.13 -8.30
CA GLU A 150 6.10 1.20 -8.31
C GLU A 150 4.92 1.28 -9.30
N GLU A 151 5.06 0.70 -10.50
CA GLU A 151 3.95 0.55 -11.45
C GLU A 151 2.76 -0.16 -10.80
N HIS A 152 3.00 -1.25 -10.08
CA HIS A 152 1.94 -1.97 -9.36
C HIS A 152 1.28 -1.10 -8.27
N ARG A 153 2.06 -0.31 -7.53
CA ARG A 153 1.51 0.63 -6.52
C ARG A 153 0.62 1.67 -7.17
N GLN A 154 1.04 2.24 -8.30
CA GLN A 154 0.26 3.23 -9.04
C GLN A 154 -1.05 2.64 -9.56
N ILE A 155 -1.01 1.44 -10.15
CA ILE A 155 -2.22 0.73 -10.60
C ILE A 155 -3.15 0.46 -9.42
N THR A 156 -2.63 0.01 -8.29
CA THR A 156 -3.42 -0.25 -7.08
C THR A 156 -4.07 1.01 -6.53
N GLN A 157 -3.35 2.12 -6.53
CA GLN A 157 -3.86 3.41 -6.09
C GLN A 157 -4.95 3.92 -7.05
N LYS A 158 -4.72 3.85 -8.36
CA LYS A 158 -5.69 4.22 -9.38
C LYS A 158 -6.96 3.37 -9.29
N ALA A 159 -6.83 2.06 -9.18
CA ALA A 159 -7.98 1.16 -9.00
C ALA A 159 -8.81 1.50 -7.75
N LYS A 160 -8.17 1.96 -6.67
CA LYS A 160 -8.86 2.43 -5.47
C LYS A 160 -9.59 3.75 -5.69
N GLU A 161 -8.99 4.68 -6.42
CA GLU A 161 -9.59 5.97 -6.75
C GLU A 161 -10.79 5.80 -7.69
N ASP A 162 -10.64 4.97 -8.72
CA ASP A 162 -11.70 4.61 -9.65
C ASP A 162 -12.87 3.94 -8.95
N TYR A 163 -12.60 2.99 -8.06
CA TYR A 163 -13.62 2.37 -7.20
C TYR A 163 -14.39 3.42 -6.40
N ASN A 164 -13.70 4.32 -5.71
CA ASN A 164 -14.33 5.34 -4.88
C ASN A 164 -15.17 6.32 -5.71
N SER A 165 -14.67 6.71 -6.87
CA SER A 165 -15.36 7.61 -7.80
C SER A 165 -16.61 6.97 -8.38
N LYS A 166 -16.49 5.76 -8.93
CA LYS A 166 -17.61 4.99 -9.50
C LYS A 166 -18.68 4.71 -8.45
N TYR A 167 -18.27 4.24 -7.25
CA TYR A 167 -19.23 3.96 -6.17
C TYR A 167 -19.98 5.22 -5.72
N ALA A 168 -19.27 6.35 -5.58
CA ALA A 168 -19.92 7.62 -5.23
C ALA A 168 -20.92 8.07 -6.29
N ALA A 169 -20.57 7.95 -7.57
CA ALA A 169 -21.44 8.31 -8.69
C ALA A 169 -22.71 7.43 -8.73
N GLU A 170 -22.55 6.12 -8.58
CA GLU A 170 -23.69 5.19 -8.57
C GLU A 170 -24.58 5.40 -7.33
N LEU A 171 -23.97 5.63 -6.17
CA LEU A 171 -24.73 5.93 -4.95
C LEU A 171 -25.56 7.22 -5.08
N GLU A 172 -25.03 8.23 -5.76
CA GLU A 172 -25.76 9.47 -6.03
C GLU A 172 -26.96 9.22 -6.98
N LYS A 173 -26.83 8.35 -7.98
CA LYS A 173 -27.95 7.95 -8.84
C LYS A 173 -29.05 7.28 -8.01
N ILE A 174 -28.69 6.34 -7.12
CA ILE A 174 -29.62 5.68 -6.22
C ILE A 174 -30.34 6.71 -5.32
N LYS A 175 -29.61 7.65 -4.73
CA LYS A 175 -30.18 8.69 -3.85
C LYS A 175 -31.13 9.65 -4.58
N ARG A 176 -30.92 9.89 -5.88
CA ARG A 176 -31.79 10.75 -6.68
C ARG A 176 -33.10 10.07 -7.06
N SER A 177 -33.11 8.75 -7.21
CA SER A 177 -34.30 7.99 -7.54
C SER A 177 -35.32 8.04 -6.41
N SER A 178 -36.56 8.35 -6.73
CA SER A 178 -37.67 8.36 -5.78
C SER A 178 -37.99 6.97 -5.23
N GLU A 179 -37.77 5.93 -6.02
CA GLU A 179 -38.00 4.53 -5.66
C GLU A 179 -37.16 4.08 -4.45
N PHE A 180 -35.95 4.63 -4.31
CA PHE A 180 -35.00 4.23 -3.28
C PHE A 180 -34.98 5.16 -2.07
N LYS A 181 -35.78 6.23 -2.07
CA LYS A 181 -35.85 7.14 -0.92
C LYS A 181 -36.67 6.53 0.19
N ALA A 182 -36.19 6.65 1.42
CA ALA A 182 -36.99 6.33 2.57
C ALA A 182 -38.20 7.28 2.63
N ILE A 183 -39.41 6.71 2.71
CA ILE A 183 -40.62 7.51 2.96
C ILE A 183 -40.40 8.16 4.32
N LYS A 184 -40.22 9.47 4.35
CA LYS A 184 -40.30 10.23 5.59
C LYS A 184 -41.73 10.03 6.09
N LYS A 185 -41.93 9.09 7.03
CA LYS A 185 -43.17 9.11 7.82
C LYS A 185 -43.25 10.52 8.39
N SER A 186 -44.17 11.31 7.91
CA SER A 186 -44.48 12.59 8.51
C SER A 186 -44.88 12.28 9.94
N SER A 187 -43.93 12.42 10.85
CA SER A 187 -44.18 12.38 12.26
C SER A 187 -44.93 13.67 12.60
N ASN A 188 -46.19 13.73 12.25
CA ASN A 188 -47.15 14.55 12.97
C ASN A 188 -47.36 13.92 14.38
N LYS A 189 -46.28 13.58 15.04
CA LYS A 189 -46.25 13.52 16.48
C LYS A 189 -46.05 14.95 16.92
N LYS A 190 -47.20 15.64 17.19
CA LYS A 190 -47.19 16.68 18.21
C LYS A 190 -46.22 16.24 19.26
N SER A 191 -45.19 17.01 19.49
CA SER A 191 -44.24 16.82 20.59
C SER A 191 -44.99 17.10 21.90
N SER A 192 -45.75 16.09 22.34
CA SER A 192 -46.20 16.03 23.72
C SER A 192 -45.11 15.25 24.45
N GLY A 193 -44.36 15.95 25.25
CA GLY A 193 -43.48 15.41 26.24
C GLY A 193 -42.11 14.98 25.69
N GLY A 194 -41.21 15.95 25.52
CA GLY A 194 -39.82 15.66 25.70
C GLY A 194 -39.66 15.04 27.08
N SER A 195 -39.18 13.78 27.13
CA SER A 195 -38.53 13.28 28.33
C SER A 195 -37.20 14.02 28.48
N GLY A 196 -37.29 15.35 28.63
CA GLY A 196 -36.20 16.11 29.15
C GLY A 196 -35.94 15.55 30.53
N MET A 197 -34.73 15.10 30.76
CA MET A 197 -34.26 14.79 32.10
C MET A 197 -34.73 15.92 33.02
N THR A 198 -35.72 15.59 33.88
CA THR A 198 -36.30 16.57 34.79
C THR A 198 -35.16 17.11 35.66
N LYS A 199 -35.22 18.39 36.04
CA LYS A 199 -34.23 18.98 36.93
C LYS A 199 -34.01 18.13 38.17
N GLU A 200 -35.09 17.50 38.66
CA GLU A 200 -35.09 16.53 39.77
C GLU A 200 -34.22 15.29 39.47
N TRP A 201 -34.26 14.73 38.26
CA TRP A 201 -33.43 13.59 37.88
C TRP A 201 -31.93 13.98 37.84
N ILE A 202 -31.63 15.17 37.34
CA ILE A 202 -30.26 15.71 37.31
C ILE A 202 -29.73 15.96 38.71
N GLU A 203 -30.56 16.54 39.63
CA GLU A 203 -30.17 16.75 41.00
C GLU A 203 -29.99 15.46 41.78
N LYS A 204 -30.89 14.48 41.59
CA LYS A 204 -30.78 13.18 42.23
C LYS A 204 -29.49 12.44 41.83
N ASN A 205 -29.16 12.44 40.56
CA ASN A 205 -27.92 11.80 40.08
C ASN A 205 -26.66 12.59 40.49
N LYS A 206 -26.71 13.91 40.60
CA LYS A 206 -25.60 14.71 41.18
C LYS A 206 -25.37 14.37 42.64
N ALA A 207 -26.46 14.20 43.42
CA ALA A 207 -26.36 13.84 44.82
C ALA A 207 -25.81 12.42 45.01
N GLU A 208 -26.21 11.47 44.17
CA GLU A 208 -25.74 10.08 44.18
C GLU A 208 -24.28 9.98 43.78
N TYR A 209 -23.87 10.73 42.75
CA TYR A 209 -22.46 10.82 42.32
C TYR A 209 -21.57 11.43 43.42
N ALA A 210 -22.07 12.46 44.13
CA ALA A 210 -21.34 13.08 45.23
C ALA A 210 -21.22 12.14 46.45
N ARG A 211 -22.17 11.25 46.69
CA ARG A 211 -22.09 10.21 47.75
C ARG A 211 -21.07 9.14 47.44
N THR A 212 -21.05 8.64 46.19
CA THR A 212 -20.17 7.54 45.79
C THR A 212 -18.69 7.94 45.65
N HIS A 213 -18.39 9.23 45.45
CA HIS A 213 -17.03 9.75 45.29
C HIS A 213 -16.46 10.45 46.50
N LYS A 214 -17.21 10.59 47.62
CA LYS A 214 -16.71 11.13 48.90
C LYS A 214 -16.04 10.10 49.81
N THR A 215 -16.04 8.81 49.46
CA THR A 215 -15.49 7.73 50.30
C THR A 215 -14.10 7.25 49.87
N LYS A 216 -13.31 8.09 49.21
CA LYS A 216 -11.87 7.84 49.00
C LYS A 216 -11.07 9.09 49.37
N LYS A 217 -10.90 9.29 50.66
CA LYS A 217 -9.77 9.98 51.27
C LYS A 217 -9.32 9.19 52.47
#